data_6936b156f8ff051804464c391a309648
#
_entry.id   6936b156f8ff051804464c391a309648
#
_cell.length_a   1.000
_cell.length_b   1.000
_cell.length_c   1.000
_cell.angle_alpha   90.00
_cell.angle_beta   90.00
_cell.angle_gamma   90.00
#
_symmetry.space_group_name_H-M   'P 1'
#
loop_
_entity.id
_entity.type
_entity.pdbx_description
1 polymer ?
#
loop_
_entity_poly.entity_id
_entity_poly.type
_entity_poly.pdbx_seq_one_letter_code
_entity_poly.pdbx_strand_id
1 'polypeptide(L)'
;MDTRLKYQEIIRTILQEHANFRNTIPDGYQSQLLFDDERGGYLVLDIGWNENNYLHATPIHINLIEDKIWIQYDDTEEGVATDLLAAGIPKEDIVLGFRHPQVRQYTEFGTGFSCQDEGIVAESAAMQSVSITF
;
A
#
# COMPACT_ATOMS: atom_id res chain seq x y z
N MET A 1 11.02 20.00 -6.94
CA MET A 1 10.34 18.84 -7.52
C MET A 1 9.01 18.62 -6.83
N ASP A 2 8.01 18.33 -7.60
CA ASP A 2 6.69 18.07 -7.07
C ASP A 2 6.71 16.80 -6.17
N THR A 3 6.15 16.91 -4.99
CA THR A 3 6.09 15.80 -4.04
C THR A 3 5.39 14.59 -4.63
N ARG A 4 4.30 14.82 -5.36
CA ARG A 4 3.55 13.74 -6.00
C ARG A 4 4.41 12.97 -6.99
N LEU A 5 5.12 13.66 -7.86
CA LEU A 5 5.99 13.00 -8.83
C LEU A 5 7.10 12.21 -8.16
N LYS A 6 7.67 12.77 -7.11
CA LYS A 6 8.72 12.09 -6.35
C LYS A 6 8.20 10.81 -5.72
N TYR A 7 7.02 10.87 -5.10
CA TYR A 7 6.43 9.70 -4.45
C TYR A 7 6.01 8.64 -5.47
N GLN A 8 5.49 9.06 -6.61
CA GLN A 8 5.14 8.13 -7.69
C GLN A 8 6.36 7.34 -8.14
N GLU A 9 7.47 8.03 -8.34
CA GLU A 9 8.70 7.39 -8.79
C GLU A 9 9.23 6.41 -7.74
N ILE A 10 9.20 6.79 -6.47
CA ILE A 10 9.64 5.93 -5.38
C ILE A 10 8.77 4.68 -5.30
N ILE A 11 7.46 4.85 -5.37
CA ILE A 11 6.53 3.71 -5.32
C ILE A 11 6.79 2.76 -6.48
N ARG A 12 6.90 3.29 -7.70
CA ARG A 12 7.15 2.45 -8.88
C ARG A 12 8.45 1.67 -8.75
N THR A 13 9.50 2.33 -8.27
CA THR A 13 10.80 1.68 -8.11
C THR A 13 10.73 0.54 -7.10
N ILE A 14 10.11 0.78 -5.97
CA ILE A 14 9.98 -0.23 -4.91
C ILE A 14 9.19 -1.44 -5.41
N LEU A 15 8.05 -1.19 -6.05
CA LEU A 15 7.23 -2.30 -6.55
C LEU A 15 7.91 -3.06 -7.68
N GLN A 16 8.68 -2.36 -8.52
CA GLN A 16 9.45 -3.01 -9.57
C GLN A 16 10.48 -3.97 -8.97
N GLU A 17 11.15 -3.55 -7.91
CA GLU A 17 12.13 -4.40 -7.24
C GLU A 17 11.48 -5.63 -6.63
N HIS A 18 10.31 -5.46 -6.01
CA HIS A 18 9.57 -6.59 -5.45
C HIS A 18 9.15 -7.57 -6.55
N ALA A 19 8.61 -7.06 -7.65
CA ALA A 19 8.19 -7.92 -8.76
C ALA A 19 9.38 -8.66 -9.37
N ASN A 20 10.49 -7.97 -9.55
CA ASN A 20 11.70 -8.59 -10.10
C ASN A 20 12.18 -9.73 -9.22
N PHE A 21 12.21 -9.50 -7.91
CA PHE A 21 12.63 -10.53 -6.97
C PHE A 21 11.67 -11.73 -7.00
N ARG A 22 10.38 -11.47 -6.97
CA ARG A 22 9.38 -12.54 -6.97
C ARG A 22 9.46 -13.37 -8.23
N ASN A 23 9.78 -12.75 -9.36
CA ASN A 23 9.91 -13.45 -10.64
C ASN A 23 11.17 -14.30 -10.74
N THR A 24 12.10 -14.19 -9.79
CA THR A 24 13.25 -15.09 -9.73
C THR A 24 12.93 -16.40 -9.04
N ILE A 25 11.81 -16.47 -8.32
CA ILE A 25 11.43 -17.66 -7.57
C ILE A 25 10.76 -18.66 -8.52
N PRO A 26 11.28 -19.90 -8.61
CA PRO A 26 10.75 -20.87 -9.58
C PRO A 26 9.51 -21.59 -9.01
N ASP A 27 8.48 -20.85 -8.68
CA ASP A 27 7.28 -21.40 -8.07
C ASP A 27 6.10 -21.51 -9.04
N GLY A 28 6.30 -21.14 -10.29
CA GLY A 28 5.24 -21.19 -11.29
C GLY A 28 4.38 -19.93 -11.36
N TYR A 29 4.61 -18.99 -10.47
CA TYR A 29 3.84 -17.75 -10.44
C TYR A 29 4.59 -16.64 -11.13
N GLN A 30 3.81 -15.67 -11.66
CA GLN A 30 4.35 -14.50 -12.32
C GLN A 30 3.83 -13.26 -11.62
N SER A 31 4.72 -12.34 -11.31
CA SER A 31 4.34 -11.06 -10.71
C SER A 31 4.28 -10.00 -11.80
N GLN A 32 3.15 -9.32 -11.87
CA GLN A 32 2.90 -8.25 -12.82
C GLN A 32 2.73 -6.94 -12.07
N LEU A 33 3.08 -5.84 -12.75
CA LEU A 33 2.92 -4.50 -12.19
C LEU A 33 1.77 -3.80 -12.90
N LEU A 34 0.90 -3.20 -12.12
CA LEU A 34 -0.17 -2.37 -12.66
C LEU A 34 -0.12 -1.01 -11.98
N PHE A 35 0.19 0.01 -12.76
CA PHE A 35 0.37 1.36 -12.26
C PHE A 35 -0.61 2.30 -12.96
N ASP A 36 -1.20 3.18 -12.17
CA ASP A 36 -2.07 4.24 -12.67
C ASP A 36 -1.63 5.55 -12.02
N ASP A 37 -0.73 6.26 -12.70
CA ASP A 37 -0.19 7.52 -12.18
C ASP A 37 -1.26 8.60 -12.08
N GLU A 38 -2.24 8.55 -12.94
CA GLU A 38 -3.31 9.56 -12.95
C GLU A 38 -4.19 9.44 -11.72
N ARG A 39 -4.56 8.23 -11.35
CA ARG A 39 -5.44 7.98 -10.21
C ARG A 39 -4.70 7.62 -8.92
N GLY A 40 -3.40 7.43 -9.03
CA GLY A 40 -2.58 7.10 -7.87
C GLY A 40 -2.75 5.69 -7.37
N GLY A 41 -2.93 4.73 -8.27
CA GLY A 41 -3.07 3.33 -7.91
C GLY A 41 -1.86 2.53 -8.36
N TYR A 42 -1.32 1.70 -7.46
CA TYR A 42 -0.11 0.93 -7.74
C TYR A 42 -0.23 -0.43 -7.09
N LEU A 43 -0.09 -1.49 -7.87
CA LEU A 43 -0.17 -2.82 -7.29
C LEU A 43 0.74 -3.81 -7.98
N VAL A 44 1.05 -4.87 -7.25
CA VAL A 44 1.68 -6.07 -7.78
C VAL A 44 0.62 -7.16 -7.82
N LEU A 45 0.52 -7.84 -8.94
CA LEU A 45 -0.44 -8.92 -9.12
C LEU A 45 0.32 -10.20 -9.38
N ASP A 46 0.09 -11.22 -8.56
CA ASP A 46 0.69 -12.54 -8.73
C ASP A 46 -0.34 -13.48 -9.35
N ILE A 47 0.03 -14.11 -10.47
CA ILE A 47 -0.85 -15.06 -11.14
C ILE A 47 -0.06 -16.29 -11.58
N GLY A 48 -0.75 -17.40 -11.71
CA GLY A 48 -0.16 -18.59 -12.30
C GLY A 48 -0.54 -19.86 -11.60
N TRP A 49 -0.02 -20.95 -12.11
CA TRP A 49 -0.26 -22.29 -11.61
C TRP A 49 0.97 -22.87 -10.95
N ASN A 50 0.80 -23.44 -9.78
CA ASN A 50 1.80 -24.28 -9.14
C ASN A 50 1.15 -25.63 -8.97
N GLU A 51 1.51 -26.55 -9.84
CA GLU A 51 0.87 -27.86 -9.93
C GLU A 51 -0.65 -27.69 -10.12
N ASN A 52 -1.45 -28.07 -9.13
CA ASN A 52 -2.90 -27.99 -9.21
C ASN A 52 -3.49 -26.74 -8.60
N ASN A 53 -2.64 -25.83 -8.11
CA ASN A 53 -3.08 -24.64 -7.41
C ASN A 53 -2.94 -23.40 -8.29
N TYR A 54 -4.05 -22.76 -8.58
CA TYR A 54 -4.03 -21.49 -9.30
C TYR A 54 -4.01 -20.35 -8.31
N LEU A 55 -3.07 -19.43 -8.51
CA LEU A 55 -2.97 -18.24 -7.69
C LEU A 55 -3.42 -17.03 -8.49
N HIS A 56 -4.22 -16.19 -7.87
CA HIS A 56 -4.58 -14.87 -8.37
C HIS A 56 -4.68 -13.96 -7.16
N ALA A 57 -3.62 -13.22 -6.87
CA ALA A 57 -3.54 -12.45 -5.63
C ALA A 57 -2.82 -11.14 -5.86
N THR A 58 -3.12 -10.17 -5.00
CA THR A 58 -2.50 -8.87 -5.02
C THR A 58 -1.69 -8.71 -3.72
N PRO A 59 -0.41 -9.11 -3.72
CA PRO A 59 0.38 -9.06 -2.48
C PRO A 59 0.69 -7.66 -2.00
N ILE A 60 0.68 -6.67 -2.89
CA ILE A 60 0.95 -5.28 -2.51
C ILE A 60 -0.01 -4.37 -3.27
N HIS A 61 -0.70 -3.51 -2.54
CA HIS A 61 -1.57 -2.50 -3.13
C HIS A 61 -1.35 -1.17 -2.42
N ILE A 62 -0.95 -0.16 -3.16
CA ILE A 62 -0.65 1.18 -2.65
C ILE A 62 -1.48 2.21 -3.40
N ASN A 63 -2.02 3.18 -2.67
CA ASN A 63 -2.65 4.35 -3.27
C ASN A 63 -1.89 5.61 -2.84
N LEU A 64 -1.74 6.52 -3.77
CA LEU A 64 -1.20 7.84 -3.49
C LEU A 64 -2.35 8.82 -3.49
N ILE A 65 -2.69 9.34 -2.30
CA ILE A 65 -3.85 10.20 -2.08
C ILE A 65 -3.39 11.46 -1.37
N GLU A 66 -3.50 12.60 -2.03
CA GLU A 66 -3.16 13.90 -1.44
C GLU A 66 -1.77 13.91 -0.79
N ASP A 67 -0.78 13.43 -1.53
CA ASP A 67 0.62 13.38 -1.08
C ASP A 67 0.84 12.49 0.13
N LYS A 68 -0.08 11.56 0.38
CA LYS A 68 0.08 10.51 1.38
C LYS A 68 0.10 9.17 0.68
N ILE A 69 0.97 8.29 1.16
CA ILE A 69 1.11 6.96 0.59
C ILE A 69 0.32 5.99 1.45
N TRP A 70 -0.77 5.48 0.89
CA TRP A 70 -1.66 4.56 1.58
C TRP A 70 -1.31 3.13 1.21
N ILE A 71 -0.84 2.37 2.17
CA ILE A 71 -0.61 0.95 1.98
C ILE A 71 -1.94 0.26 2.26
N GLN A 72 -2.63 -0.14 1.19
CA GLN A 72 -3.94 -0.78 1.32
C GLN A 72 -3.82 -2.25 1.68
N TYR A 73 -2.78 -2.90 1.16
CA TYR A 73 -2.52 -4.30 1.46
C TYR A 73 -1.04 -4.58 1.26
N ASP A 74 -0.47 -5.39 2.13
CA ASP A 74 0.94 -5.73 2.08
C ASP A 74 1.14 -7.11 2.69
N ASP A 75 1.50 -8.06 1.85
CA ASP A 75 1.73 -9.44 2.25
C ASP A 75 3.23 -9.76 2.30
N THR A 76 4.08 -8.74 2.25
CA THR A 76 5.52 -8.96 2.30
C THR A 76 5.97 -9.16 3.74
N GLU A 77 7.05 -9.93 3.91
CA GLU A 77 7.53 -10.31 5.23
C GLU A 77 8.03 -9.11 6.04
N GLU A 78 8.83 -8.25 5.41
CA GLU A 78 9.40 -7.10 6.10
C GLU A 78 8.53 -5.86 6.05
N GLY A 79 7.58 -5.82 5.11
CA GLY A 79 6.69 -4.70 4.95
C GLY A 79 7.21 -3.64 4.00
N VAL A 80 6.32 -3.18 3.11
CA VAL A 80 6.64 -2.13 2.15
C VAL A 80 6.94 -0.80 2.85
N ALA A 81 6.34 -0.58 4.03
CA ALA A 81 6.62 0.64 4.79
C ALA A 81 8.11 0.79 5.09
N THR A 82 8.80 -0.31 5.35
CA THR A 82 10.24 -0.30 5.59
C THR A 82 10.99 0.25 4.36
N ASP A 83 10.60 -0.20 3.17
CA ASP A 83 11.22 0.27 1.94
C ASP A 83 10.96 1.76 1.72
N LEU A 84 9.75 2.21 2.01
CA LEU A 84 9.38 3.61 1.86
C LEU A 84 10.18 4.50 2.81
N LEU A 85 10.34 4.06 4.06
CA LEU A 85 11.15 4.80 5.03
C LEU A 85 12.61 4.85 4.59
N ALA A 86 13.14 3.75 4.08
CA ALA A 86 14.51 3.71 3.58
C ALA A 86 14.71 4.64 2.40
N ALA A 87 13.68 4.89 1.62
CA ALA A 87 13.73 5.81 0.49
C ALA A 87 13.58 7.28 0.92
N GLY A 88 13.42 7.53 2.22
CA GLY A 88 13.37 8.90 2.75
C GLY A 88 11.98 9.49 2.91
N ILE A 89 10.94 8.67 2.81
CA ILE A 89 9.58 9.18 2.99
C ILE A 89 9.28 9.32 4.48
N PRO A 90 8.78 10.51 4.90
CA PRO A 90 8.43 10.71 6.30
C PRO A 90 7.33 9.76 6.77
N LYS A 91 7.43 9.31 8.01
CA LYS A 91 6.45 8.38 8.58
C LYS A 91 5.02 8.91 8.49
N GLU A 92 4.85 10.20 8.72
CA GLU A 92 3.53 10.83 8.71
C GLU A 92 2.88 10.86 7.33
N ASP A 93 3.66 10.61 6.27
CA ASP A 93 3.14 10.53 4.91
C ASP A 93 2.79 9.10 4.49
N ILE A 94 3.03 8.13 5.37
CA ILE A 94 2.71 6.73 5.13
C ILE A 94 1.51 6.36 5.99
N VAL A 95 0.44 5.88 5.36
CA VAL A 95 -0.77 5.49 6.08
C VAL A 95 -0.98 3.99 5.89
N LEU A 96 -1.18 3.29 7.01
CA LEU A 96 -1.47 1.86 6.97
C LEU A 96 -2.97 1.69 6.77
N GLY A 97 -3.41 1.70 5.51
CA GLY A 97 -4.83 1.67 5.16
C GLY A 97 -5.53 0.39 5.57
N PHE A 98 -4.75 -0.70 5.76
CA PHE A 98 -5.31 -1.98 6.19
C PHE A 98 -5.54 -2.04 7.71
N ARG A 99 -5.13 -1.00 8.46
CA ARG A 99 -5.42 -0.90 9.87
C ARG A 99 -6.69 -0.09 10.07
N HIS A 100 -7.48 -0.47 11.05
CA HIS A 100 -8.69 0.27 11.37
C HIS A 100 -8.34 1.73 11.68
N PRO A 101 -9.13 2.70 11.21
CA PRO A 101 -8.81 4.12 11.44
C PRO A 101 -8.55 4.48 12.90
N GLN A 102 -9.28 3.88 13.83
CA GLN A 102 -9.10 4.17 15.25
C GLN A 102 -7.78 3.66 15.81
N VAL A 103 -7.17 2.67 15.15
CA VAL A 103 -5.90 2.09 15.58
C VAL A 103 -4.72 2.84 15.00
N ARG A 104 -4.90 3.54 13.89
CA ARG A 104 -3.80 4.24 13.21
C ARG A 104 -3.09 5.25 14.09
N GLN A 105 -3.81 5.89 15.00
CA GLN A 105 -3.23 6.88 15.90
C GLN A 105 -2.19 6.28 16.85
N TYR A 106 -2.23 4.97 17.06
CA TYR A 106 -1.28 4.28 17.94
C TYR A 106 -0.08 3.75 17.19
N THR A 107 -0.02 3.94 15.88
CA THR A 107 1.13 3.58 15.09
C THR A 107 2.03 4.80 14.93
N GLU A 108 3.26 4.58 14.52
CA GLU A 108 4.16 5.70 14.24
C GLU A 108 3.89 6.36 12.89
N PHE A 109 2.98 5.79 12.09
CA PHE A 109 2.65 6.27 10.77
C PHE A 109 1.48 7.25 10.79
N GLY A 110 1.15 7.79 9.63
CA GLY A 110 0.07 8.75 9.49
C GLY A 110 -1.29 8.15 9.78
N THR A 111 -2.24 8.97 10.17
CA THR A 111 -3.60 8.53 10.47
C THR A 111 -4.50 8.53 9.24
N GLY A 112 -4.11 9.30 8.22
CA GLY A 112 -4.95 9.52 7.06
C GLY A 112 -5.94 10.66 7.24
N PHE A 113 -5.92 11.31 8.40
CA PHE A 113 -6.81 12.42 8.69
C PHE A 113 -6.04 13.72 8.73
N SER A 114 -6.66 14.80 8.23
CA SER A 114 -6.13 16.14 8.44
C SER A 114 -6.70 16.68 9.75
N CYS A 115 -6.08 17.72 10.29
CA CYS A 115 -6.58 18.34 11.52
C CYS A 115 -7.98 18.92 11.36
N GLN A 116 -8.32 19.30 10.12
CA GLN A 116 -9.62 19.91 9.84
C GLN A 116 -10.72 18.86 9.75
N ASP A 117 -10.39 17.64 9.38
CA ASP A 117 -11.34 16.58 9.15
C ASP A 117 -11.49 15.65 10.35
N GLU A 118 -10.63 15.80 11.33
CA GLU A 118 -10.48 14.80 12.40
C GLU A 118 -11.79 14.41 13.06
N GLY A 119 -12.60 15.38 13.40
CA GLY A 119 -13.88 15.12 14.05
C GLY A 119 -14.87 14.42 13.12
N ILE A 120 -14.95 14.88 11.88
CA ILE A 120 -15.90 14.35 10.91
C ILE A 120 -15.48 12.97 10.44
N VAL A 121 -14.21 12.81 10.14
CA VAL A 121 -13.70 11.55 9.63
C VAL A 121 -13.73 10.46 10.69
N ALA A 122 -13.46 10.82 11.94
CA ALA A 122 -13.53 9.87 13.04
C ALA A 122 -14.93 9.27 13.17
N GLU A 123 -15.95 10.09 12.99
CA GLU A 123 -17.33 9.62 13.05
C GLU A 123 -17.63 8.67 11.90
N SER A 124 -17.22 9.04 10.69
CA SER A 124 -17.36 8.17 9.52
C SER A 124 -16.61 6.87 9.69
N ALA A 125 -15.42 6.93 10.25
CA ALA A 125 -14.60 5.75 10.48
C ALA A 125 -15.27 4.78 11.45
N ALA A 126 -15.93 5.31 12.48
CA ALA A 126 -16.63 4.48 13.43
C ALA A 126 -17.77 3.72 12.77
N MET A 127 -18.45 4.35 11.83
CA MET A 127 -19.52 3.70 11.08
C MET A 127 -18.97 2.64 10.13
N GLN A 128 -17.85 2.94 9.50
CA GLN A 128 -17.20 2.01 8.58
C GLN A 128 -16.68 0.77 9.28
N SER A 129 -16.28 0.89 10.53
CA SER A 129 -15.76 -0.25 11.27
C SER A 129 -16.76 -1.38 11.41
N VAL A 130 -18.04 -1.08 11.35
CA VAL A 130 -19.09 -2.07 11.43
C VAL A 130 -19.18 -2.90 10.16
N SER A 131 -18.89 -2.29 9.01
CA SER A 131 -18.99 -2.97 7.73
C SER A 131 -17.71 -3.69 7.32
N ILE A 132 -16.61 -3.43 8.00
CA ILE A 132 -15.30 -4.00 7.65
C ILE A 132 -14.94 -5.22 8.47
N THR A 133 -15.78 -5.61 9.36
CA THR A 133 -15.52 -6.76 10.21
C THR A 133 -15.72 -8.03 9.40
N PHE A 134 -14.67 -8.69 9.07
CA PHE A 134 -14.69 -9.96 8.36
C PHE A 134 -13.59 -10.87 8.79
#